data_05c7e56399931c5c58a5be559795b5b0
#
_entry.id   05c7e56399931c5c58a5be559795b5b0
#
_cell.length_a   1.000
_cell.length_b   1.000
_cell.length_c   1.000
_cell.angle_alpha   90.00
_cell.angle_beta   90.00
_cell.angle_gamma   90.00
#
_symmetry.space_group_name_H-M   'P 1'
#
loop_
_entity.id
_entity.type
_entity.pdbx_description
1 polymer ?
#
loop_
_entity_poly.entity_id
_entity_poly.type
_entity_poly.pdbx_seq_one_letter_code
_entity_poly.pdbx_strand_id
1 'polypeptide(L)'
;MLFVRPARLADLDAIAHMARTAQPVLHSLPHDRAALEARIALSEDSFRTEVDFPGEEFYLFVLEDSATGRLVGTSSLIAAAGYAEPFYAFRNDALIHASRELHVNRKIHALQMSHELTGKSRLAGFYIDPLLRGDAAAHLVSRARMMYVAMNRRRFTPDVFTLLLGVTDDAGVSPFWEAVGRKFFGRDFKDIEMASGGRSRTFIAEVMPAYPIYVPLLPESAQRVLGEPDTSALLAYDIHLEEGFEPDRYVDIFDAGPVLTAQVDRTTSVAANESRVVREAASTAVNTATGASYMVASQRGGEFRCVLTTLPPLPEGGHHRGAPHHAARGAAPLDSAARAALDVQDGDVVRCAPLRRETPETEDQSMGETQ
;
A
#
# COMPACT_ATOMS: atom_id res chain seq x y z
N MET A 1 0.40 -20.71 10.82
CA MET A 1 0.61 -20.08 9.49
C MET A 1 -0.09 -18.74 9.46
N LEU A 2 0.58 -17.71 8.96
CA LEU A 2 -0.03 -16.39 8.79
C LEU A 2 -0.83 -16.32 7.48
N PHE A 3 -2.03 -15.74 7.55
CA PHE A 3 -2.85 -15.50 6.36
C PHE A 3 -3.65 -14.20 6.49
N VAL A 4 -3.89 -13.55 5.36
CA VAL A 4 -4.71 -12.33 5.27
C VAL A 4 -6.14 -12.70 4.90
N ARG A 5 -7.10 -12.09 5.58
CA ARG A 5 -8.53 -12.18 5.29
C ARG A 5 -9.24 -10.84 5.51
N PRO A 6 -10.49 -10.66 5.03
CA PRO A 6 -11.33 -9.55 5.44
C PRO A 6 -11.52 -9.48 6.95
N ALA A 7 -11.52 -8.25 7.49
CA ALA A 7 -11.90 -8.00 8.87
C ALA A 7 -13.41 -8.24 9.06
N ARG A 8 -13.79 -8.68 10.27
CA ARG A 8 -15.17 -8.95 10.68
C ARG A 8 -15.50 -8.16 11.94
N LEU A 9 -16.77 -7.94 12.21
CA LEU A 9 -17.20 -7.30 13.47
C LEU A 9 -16.71 -8.05 14.72
N ALA A 10 -16.51 -9.36 14.64
CA ALA A 10 -15.92 -10.16 15.70
C ALA A 10 -14.46 -9.77 16.03
N ASP A 11 -13.76 -9.11 15.10
CA ASP A 11 -12.38 -8.67 15.27
C ASP A 11 -12.26 -7.30 15.96
N LEU A 12 -13.38 -6.63 16.25
CA LEU A 12 -13.44 -5.24 16.73
C LEU A 12 -12.51 -4.99 17.92
N ASP A 13 -12.51 -5.86 18.92
CA ASP A 13 -11.69 -5.68 20.14
C ASP A 13 -10.20 -5.78 19.85
N ALA A 14 -9.80 -6.73 19.01
CA ALA A 14 -8.41 -6.90 18.60
C ALA A 14 -7.92 -5.73 17.73
N ILE A 15 -8.72 -5.27 16.78
CA ILE A 15 -8.40 -4.11 15.93
C ILE A 15 -8.34 -2.82 16.78
N ALA A 16 -9.28 -2.62 17.69
CA ALA A 16 -9.27 -1.49 18.61
C ALA A 16 -8.03 -1.49 19.52
N HIS A 17 -7.58 -2.66 19.96
CA HIS A 17 -6.32 -2.78 20.70
C HIS A 17 -5.13 -2.37 19.83
N MET A 18 -5.01 -2.89 18.61
CA MET A 18 -3.94 -2.51 17.66
C MET A 18 -3.96 -1.01 17.36
N ALA A 19 -5.12 -0.40 17.10
CA ALA A 19 -5.24 1.02 16.82
C ALA A 19 -4.73 1.91 17.97
N ARG A 20 -4.96 1.49 19.23
CA ARG A 20 -4.51 2.24 20.42
C ARG A 20 -3.05 2.02 20.78
N THR A 21 -2.49 0.84 20.47
CA THR A 21 -1.14 0.45 20.92
C THR A 21 -0.09 0.59 19.82
N ALA A 22 -0.53 0.81 18.57
CA ALA A 22 0.38 1.01 17.45
C ALA A 22 1.30 2.22 17.67
N GLN A 23 2.57 2.04 17.34
CA GLN A 23 3.57 3.11 17.28
C GLN A 23 4.28 3.03 15.92
N PRO A 24 4.13 4.07 15.08
CA PRO A 24 3.33 5.28 15.29
C PRO A 24 1.82 4.99 15.33
N VAL A 25 1.07 5.97 15.80
CA VAL A 25 -0.39 5.89 15.88
C VAL A 25 -1.00 5.62 14.50
N LEU A 26 -1.97 4.71 14.43
CA LEU A 26 -2.68 4.39 13.19
C LEU A 26 -3.79 5.40 12.92
N HIS A 27 -3.44 6.54 12.31
CA HIS A 27 -4.40 7.61 11.96
C HIS A 27 -5.50 7.18 10.97
N SER A 28 -5.27 6.09 10.24
CA SER A 28 -6.23 5.54 9.27
C SER A 28 -7.35 4.70 9.89
N LEU A 29 -7.20 4.30 11.16
CA LEU A 29 -8.22 3.58 11.91
C LEU A 29 -8.75 4.48 13.04
N PRO A 30 -10.08 4.63 13.20
CA PRO A 30 -10.67 5.39 14.28
C PRO A 30 -10.27 4.83 15.65
N HIS A 31 -9.94 5.71 16.58
CA HIS A 31 -9.69 5.32 17.99
C HIS A 31 -10.99 5.18 18.78
N ASP A 32 -12.04 5.88 18.35
CA ASP A 32 -13.38 5.74 18.90
C ASP A 32 -13.97 4.38 18.50
N ARG A 33 -14.50 3.66 19.49
CA ARG A 33 -15.01 2.29 19.29
C ARG A 33 -16.20 2.26 18.32
N ALA A 34 -17.14 3.19 18.44
CA ALA A 34 -18.32 3.20 17.60
C ALA A 34 -17.97 3.56 16.15
N ALA A 35 -17.03 4.50 15.96
CA ALA A 35 -16.52 4.85 14.64
C ALA A 35 -15.75 3.69 14.01
N LEU A 36 -14.97 2.93 14.80
CA LEU A 36 -14.26 1.73 14.33
C LEU A 36 -15.24 0.61 13.95
N GLU A 37 -16.28 0.37 14.78
CA GLU A 37 -17.34 -0.58 14.50
C GLU A 37 -18.04 -0.25 13.17
N ALA A 38 -18.44 1.00 12.98
CA ALA A 38 -19.05 1.47 11.74
C ALA A 38 -18.11 1.29 10.52
N ARG A 39 -16.80 1.49 10.72
CA ARG A 39 -15.80 1.29 9.67
C ARG A 39 -15.64 -0.19 9.30
N ILE A 40 -15.69 -1.10 10.27
CA ILE A 40 -15.64 -2.55 10.02
C ILE A 40 -16.93 -3.00 9.33
N ALA A 41 -18.09 -2.51 9.77
CA ALA A 41 -19.38 -2.81 9.14
C ALA A 41 -19.41 -2.36 7.66
N LEU A 42 -18.92 -1.13 7.38
CA LEU A 42 -18.77 -0.64 6.00
C LEU A 42 -17.85 -1.56 5.18
N SER A 43 -16.77 -2.06 5.78
CA SER A 43 -15.87 -3.00 5.10
C SER A 43 -16.57 -4.32 4.78
N GLU A 44 -17.29 -4.91 5.73
CA GLU A 44 -18.05 -6.14 5.48
C GLU A 44 -19.08 -5.96 4.35
N ASP A 45 -19.80 -4.84 4.34
CA ASP A 45 -20.77 -4.52 3.29
C ASP A 45 -20.07 -4.32 1.93
N SER A 46 -18.93 -3.63 1.91
CA SER A 46 -18.13 -3.44 0.69
C SER A 46 -17.66 -4.74 0.08
N PHE A 47 -17.26 -5.74 0.88
CA PHE A 47 -16.89 -7.06 0.37
C PHE A 47 -18.08 -7.84 -0.24
N ARG A 48 -19.29 -7.65 0.30
CA ARG A 48 -20.51 -8.38 -0.14
C ARG A 48 -21.19 -7.74 -1.33
N THR A 49 -21.10 -6.41 -1.47
CA THR A 49 -21.79 -5.65 -2.51
C THR A 49 -21.17 -5.89 -3.88
N GLU A 50 -21.98 -6.10 -4.89
CA GLU A 50 -21.53 -6.01 -6.28
C GLU A 50 -21.30 -4.56 -6.65
N VAL A 51 -20.15 -4.29 -7.27
CA VAL A 51 -19.70 -2.94 -7.60
C VAL A 51 -19.44 -2.86 -9.10
N ASP A 52 -20.14 -1.95 -9.76
CA ASP A 52 -19.94 -1.63 -11.18
C ASP A 52 -18.85 -0.57 -11.38
N PHE A 53 -18.79 0.41 -10.48
CA PHE A 53 -17.81 1.51 -10.49
C PHE A 53 -17.26 1.75 -9.08
N PRO A 54 -15.95 2.08 -8.95
CA PRO A 54 -15.33 2.43 -7.68
C PRO A 54 -16.04 3.64 -7.02
N GLY A 55 -16.38 3.54 -5.75
CA GLY A 55 -17.06 4.58 -4.97
C GLY A 55 -16.50 4.67 -3.55
N GLU A 56 -17.39 4.69 -2.57
CA GLU A 56 -17.05 4.82 -1.15
C GLU A 56 -16.63 3.51 -0.48
N GLU A 57 -16.48 2.42 -1.26
CA GLU A 57 -16.15 1.12 -0.70
C GLU A 57 -14.82 1.19 0.05
N PHE A 58 -14.83 0.58 1.22
CA PHE A 58 -13.69 0.45 2.11
C PHE A 58 -13.45 -1.02 2.44
N TYR A 59 -12.27 -1.52 2.19
CA TYR A 59 -11.89 -2.92 2.39
C TYR A 59 -10.83 -2.99 3.47
N LEU A 60 -11.17 -3.52 4.64
CA LEU A 60 -10.26 -3.75 5.75
C LEU A 60 -9.85 -5.22 5.81
N PHE A 61 -8.56 -5.45 5.83
CA PHE A 61 -7.95 -6.76 5.96
C PHE A 61 -7.24 -6.89 7.30
N VAL A 62 -7.21 -8.11 7.80
CA VAL A 62 -6.43 -8.50 8.97
C VAL A 62 -5.46 -9.62 8.61
N LEU A 63 -4.29 -9.62 9.26
CA LEU A 63 -3.33 -10.71 9.25
C LEU A 63 -3.56 -11.56 10.49
N GLU A 64 -3.96 -12.82 10.29
CA GLU A 64 -4.26 -13.77 11.37
C GLU A 64 -3.23 -14.90 11.40
N ASP A 65 -2.85 -15.30 12.60
CA ASP A 65 -2.12 -16.55 12.81
C ASP A 65 -3.11 -17.70 13.02
N SER A 66 -3.18 -18.62 12.06
CA SER A 66 -4.11 -19.75 12.08
C SER A 66 -3.91 -20.72 13.27
N ALA A 67 -2.74 -20.73 13.89
CA ALA A 67 -2.47 -21.59 15.03
C ALA A 67 -3.08 -21.05 16.33
N THR A 68 -3.18 -19.74 16.46
CA THR A 68 -3.61 -19.08 17.70
C THR A 68 -4.89 -18.28 17.56
N GLY A 69 -5.33 -17.98 16.34
CA GLY A 69 -6.43 -17.05 16.03
C GLY A 69 -6.09 -15.59 16.34
N ARG A 70 -4.82 -15.28 16.70
CA ARG A 70 -4.39 -13.91 17.03
C ARG A 70 -4.25 -13.08 15.77
N LEU A 71 -4.76 -11.85 15.81
CA LEU A 71 -4.52 -10.85 14.79
C LEU A 71 -3.20 -10.13 15.06
N VAL A 72 -2.34 -10.06 14.06
CA VAL A 72 -0.98 -9.51 14.14
C VAL A 72 -0.70 -8.40 13.15
N GLY A 73 -1.68 -8.01 12.34
CA GLY A 73 -1.54 -6.90 11.41
C GLY A 73 -2.86 -6.49 10.78
N THR A 74 -2.88 -5.31 10.19
CA THR A 74 -3.99 -4.77 9.40
C THR A 74 -3.50 -4.12 8.13
N SER A 75 -4.37 -4.01 7.14
CA SER A 75 -4.19 -3.16 5.96
C SER A 75 -5.54 -2.83 5.35
N SER A 76 -5.65 -1.74 4.59
CA SER A 76 -6.92 -1.37 3.98
C SER A 76 -6.77 -0.82 2.57
N LEU A 77 -7.89 -0.86 1.84
CA LEU A 77 -8.10 -0.27 0.53
C LEU A 77 -9.31 0.67 0.58
N ILE A 78 -9.22 1.79 -0.09
CA ILE A 78 -10.33 2.69 -0.39
C ILE A 78 -10.49 2.65 -1.90
N ALA A 79 -11.70 2.35 -2.37
CA ALA A 79 -11.96 2.17 -3.81
C ALA A 79 -11.75 3.46 -4.59
N ALA A 80 -12.32 4.59 -4.13
CA ALA A 80 -12.07 5.91 -4.67
C ALA A 80 -11.90 6.93 -3.52
N ALA A 81 -10.67 7.38 -3.30
CA ALA A 81 -10.38 8.36 -2.26
C ALA A 81 -11.02 9.72 -2.59
N GLY A 82 -11.57 10.37 -1.59
CA GLY A 82 -12.18 11.69 -1.80
C GLY A 82 -13.51 11.65 -2.56
N TYR A 83 -14.27 10.58 -2.48
CA TYR A 83 -15.56 10.45 -3.16
C TYR A 83 -16.58 11.48 -2.67
N ALA A 84 -16.77 11.59 -1.36
CA ALA A 84 -17.65 12.58 -0.76
C ALA A 84 -17.04 13.98 -0.71
N GLU A 85 -15.72 14.06 -0.53
CA GLU A 85 -14.98 15.32 -0.41
C GLU A 85 -13.60 15.18 -1.04
N PRO A 86 -13.04 16.24 -1.69
CA PRO A 86 -11.77 16.17 -2.39
C PRO A 86 -10.63 15.71 -1.48
N PHE A 87 -9.72 14.89 -2.03
CA PHE A 87 -8.48 14.52 -1.37
C PHE A 87 -7.38 15.53 -1.73
N TYR A 88 -6.86 16.23 -0.74
CA TYR A 88 -5.84 17.25 -0.93
C TYR A 88 -4.44 16.71 -0.62
N ALA A 89 -3.48 17.10 -1.46
CA ALA A 89 -2.04 16.92 -1.26
C ALA A 89 -1.30 18.14 -1.86
N PHE A 90 -0.05 18.34 -1.51
CA PHE A 90 0.80 19.25 -2.28
C PHE A 90 1.42 18.51 -3.46
N ARG A 91 1.24 19.07 -4.67
CA ARG A 91 2.00 18.67 -5.85
C ARG A 91 3.35 19.40 -5.84
N ASN A 92 4.42 18.65 -6.03
CA ASN A 92 5.79 19.16 -6.06
C ASN A 92 6.20 19.43 -7.52
N ASP A 93 6.04 20.68 -7.95
CA ASP A 93 6.36 21.11 -9.32
C ASP A 93 7.79 21.61 -9.43
N ALA A 94 8.52 21.12 -10.43
CA ALA A 94 9.85 21.60 -10.76
C ALA A 94 9.75 22.80 -11.72
N LEU A 95 10.32 23.93 -11.31
CA LEU A 95 10.37 25.16 -12.08
C LEU A 95 11.81 25.49 -12.49
N ILE A 96 12.01 25.93 -13.74
CA ILE A 96 13.33 26.35 -14.23
C ILE A 96 13.37 27.88 -14.26
N HIS A 97 14.29 28.45 -13.49
CA HIS A 97 14.61 29.88 -13.49
C HIS A 97 15.94 30.09 -14.20
N ALA A 98 15.89 30.78 -15.35
CA ALA A 98 17.07 31.02 -16.16
C ALA A 98 17.18 32.50 -16.53
N SER A 99 18.42 33.05 -16.46
CA SER A 99 18.78 34.35 -16.99
C SER A 99 20.09 34.22 -17.77
N ARG A 100 20.10 34.62 -19.04
CA ARG A 100 21.29 34.60 -19.88
C ARG A 100 22.29 35.69 -19.45
N GLU A 101 21.79 36.85 -19.03
CA GLU A 101 22.64 37.97 -18.60
C GLU A 101 23.38 37.66 -17.29
N LEU A 102 22.69 37.00 -16.34
CA LEU A 102 23.28 36.67 -15.04
C LEU A 102 23.93 35.28 -15.02
N HIS A 103 23.96 34.59 -16.15
CA HIS A 103 24.45 33.21 -16.25
C HIS A 103 23.83 32.26 -15.20
N VAL A 104 22.54 32.48 -14.86
CA VAL A 104 21.81 31.69 -13.88
C VAL A 104 20.94 30.69 -14.63
N ASN A 105 21.02 29.40 -14.24
CA ASN A 105 20.08 28.36 -14.63
C ASN A 105 19.89 27.46 -13.42
N ARG A 106 18.73 27.57 -12.76
CA ARG A 106 18.42 26.81 -11.56
C ARG A 106 17.07 26.13 -11.67
N LYS A 107 17.04 24.84 -11.34
CA LYS A 107 15.81 24.09 -11.08
C LYS A 107 15.45 24.32 -9.61
N ILE A 108 14.27 24.83 -9.36
CA ILE A 108 13.69 24.98 -8.03
C ILE A 108 12.40 24.20 -7.93
N HIS A 109 11.92 23.94 -6.73
CA HIS A 109 10.68 23.27 -6.46
C HIS A 109 9.65 24.23 -5.87
N ALA A 110 8.39 24.04 -6.23
CA ALA A 110 7.25 24.75 -5.65
C ALA A 110 6.13 23.75 -5.32
N LEU A 111 5.57 23.90 -4.13
CA LEU A 111 4.46 23.08 -3.66
C LEU A 111 3.15 23.78 -3.99
N GLN A 112 2.29 23.13 -4.74
CA GLN A 112 0.97 23.64 -5.08
C GLN A 112 -0.11 22.71 -4.54
N MET A 113 -1.06 23.24 -3.78
CA MET A 113 -2.21 22.48 -3.32
C MET A 113 -2.96 21.90 -4.53
N SER A 114 -3.21 20.60 -4.49
CA SER A 114 -3.80 19.82 -5.58
C SER A 114 -4.81 18.81 -5.05
N HIS A 115 -5.83 18.55 -5.84
CA HIS A 115 -6.82 17.51 -5.61
C HIS A 115 -6.81 16.43 -6.72
N GLU A 116 -5.73 16.32 -7.47
CA GLU A 116 -5.57 15.34 -8.57
C GLU A 116 -5.63 13.87 -8.10
N LEU A 117 -5.46 13.61 -6.82
CA LEU A 117 -5.58 12.27 -6.22
C LEU A 117 -7.03 11.89 -5.88
N THR A 118 -7.96 12.84 -5.98
CA THR A 118 -9.39 12.58 -5.82
C THR A 118 -9.89 11.58 -6.85
N GLY A 119 -10.67 10.60 -6.39
CA GLY A 119 -11.21 9.55 -7.25
C GLY A 119 -10.23 8.41 -7.55
N LYS A 120 -8.97 8.47 -7.09
CA LYS A 120 -8.01 7.36 -7.24
C LYS A 120 -8.14 6.38 -6.09
N SER A 121 -7.82 5.10 -6.35
CA SER A 121 -7.78 4.09 -5.29
C SER A 121 -6.64 4.37 -4.31
N ARG A 122 -6.86 4.10 -3.01
CA ARG A 122 -5.87 4.40 -1.98
C ARG A 122 -5.57 3.19 -1.11
N LEU A 123 -4.29 2.90 -0.91
CA LEU A 123 -3.81 1.99 0.12
C LEU A 123 -3.66 2.75 1.44
N ALA A 124 -4.14 2.16 2.54
CA ALA A 124 -4.05 2.75 3.87
C ALA A 124 -4.00 1.64 4.96
N GLY A 125 -3.99 2.03 6.22
CA GLY A 125 -4.20 1.14 7.37
C GLY A 125 -3.16 0.05 7.56
N PHE A 126 -1.95 0.21 7.00
CA PHE A 126 -0.88 -0.76 7.16
C PHE A 126 -0.35 -0.73 8.59
N TYR A 127 -0.45 -1.89 9.24
CA TYR A 127 0.15 -2.16 10.55
C TYR A 127 0.62 -3.60 10.60
N ILE A 128 1.73 -3.83 11.25
CA ILE A 128 2.27 -5.15 11.58
C ILE A 128 2.80 -5.15 13.02
N ASP A 129 2.55 -6.22 13.75
CA ASP A 129 3.10 -6.43 15.09
C ASP A 129 4.63 -6.18 15.05
N PRO A 130 5.18 -5.35 15.95
CA PRO A 130 6.60 -5.03 15.96
C PRO A 130 7.53 -6.24 15.93
N LEU A 131 7.12 -7.37 16.48
CA LEU A 131 7.90 -8.62 16.48
C LEU A 131 7.99 -9.27 15.09
N LEU A 132 7.11 -8.90 14.16
CA LEU A 132 7.05 -9.44 12.79
C LEU A 132 7.51 -8.44 11.72
N ARG A 133 8.00 -7.25 12.10
CA ARG A 133 8.45 -6.20 11.16
C ARG A 133 9.62 -6.61 10.27
N GLY A 134 10.49 -7.49 10.74
CA GLY A 134 11.63 -8.03 9.98
C GLY A 134 11.30 -9.24 9.12
N ASP A 135 10.05 -9.67 9.06
CA ASP A 135 9.60 -10.90 8.43
C ASP A 135 8.83 -10.62 7.12
N ALA A 136 8.73 -11.63 6.28
CA ALA A 136 7.89 -11.68 5.09
C ALA A 136 6.38 -11.42 5.39
N ALA A 137 5.97 -11.52 6.64
CA ALA A 137 4.63 -11.17 7.13
C ALA A 137 4.22 -9.72 6.82
N ALA A 138 5.16 -8.78 6.89
CA ALA A 138 4.91 -7.38 6.54
C ALA A 138 4.58 -7.22 5.04
N HIS A 139 5.33 -7.92 4.19
CA HIS A 139 5.05 -7.99 2.76
C HIS A 139 3.69 -8.62 2.48
N LEU A 140 3.36 -9.73 3.17
CA LEU A 140 2.08 -10.42 3.01
C LEU A 140 0.92 -9.46 3.31
N VAL A 141 0.88 -8.83 4.49
CA VAL A 141 -0.24 -7.96 4.87
C VAL A 141 -0.34 -6.72 3.97
N SER A 142 0.78 -6.18 3.49
CA SER A 142 0.78 -5.04 2.59
C SER A 142 0.32 -5.41 1.18
N ARG A 143 0.93 -6.42 0.56
CA ARG A 143 0.70 -6.77 -0.86
C ARG A 143 -0.54 -7.60 -1.08
N ALA A 144 -1.12 -8.25 -0.06
CA ALA A 144 -2.41 -8.93 -0.17
C ALA A 144 -3.51 -8.00 -0.71
N ARG A 145 -3.42 -6.68 -0.44
CA ARG A 145 -4.32 -5.68 -1.02
C ARG A 145 -4.22 -5.66 -2.55
N MET A 146 -3.00 -5.71 -3.10
CA MET A 146 -2.78 -5.73 -4.55
C MET A 146 -3.22 -7.06 -5.17
N MET A 147 -3.10 -8.19 -4.44
CA MET A 147 -3.69 -9.46 -4.86
C MET A 147 -5.22 -9.37 -4.94
N TYR A 148 -5.86 -8.73 -3.96
CA TYR A 148 -7.30 -8.49 -3.99
C TYR A 148 -7.71 -7.59 -5.17
N VAL A 149 -6.95 -6.51 -5.43
CA VAL A 149 -7.14 -5.63 -6.59
C VAL A 149 -7.02 -6.42 -7.90
N ALA A 150 -6.01 -7.29 -8.03
CA ALA A 150 -5.83 -8.12 -9.23
C ALA A 150 -7.03 -9.05 -9.51
N MET A 151 -7.66 -9.55 -8.46
CA MET A 151 -8.83 -10.43 -8.56
C MET A 151 -10.14 -9.68 -8.78
N ASN A 152 -10.19 -8.38 -8.43
CA ASN A 152 -11.41 -7.57 -8.38
C ASN A 152 -11.23 -6.21 -9.11
N ARG A 153 -10.63 -6.20 -10.30
CA ARG A 153 -10.23 -4.99 -11.05
C ARG A 153 -11.33 -3.93 -11.21
N ARG A 154 -12.60 -4.36 -11.39
CA ARG A 154 -13.72 -3.44 -11.58
C ARG A 154 -14.04 -2.59 -10.34
N ARG A 155 -13.61 -3.02 -9.16
CA ARG A 155 -13.80 -2.32 -7.89
C ARG A 155 -12.81 -1.18 -7.67
N PHE A 156 -11.81 -1.03 -8.54
CA PHE A 156 -10.69 -0.11 -8.33
C PHE A 156 -10.37 0.69 -9.58
N THR A 157 -9.87 1.91 -9.38
CA THR A 157 -9.44 2.79 -10.47
C THR A 157 -8.12 2.33 -11.08
N PRO A 158 -7.77 2.80 -12.29
CA PRO A 158 -6.49 2.47 -12.93
C PRO A 158 -5.27 2.95 -12.14
N ASP A 159 -5.41 4.05 -11.41
CA ASP A 159 -4.35 4.64 -10.59
C ASP A 159 -4.59 4.37 -9.11
N VAL A 160 -3.51 4.08 -8.41
CA VAL A 160 -3.52 3.83 -6.96
C VAL A 160 -2.44 4.67 -6.29
N PHE A 161 -2.70 5.10 -5.07
CA PHE A 161 -1.70 5.81 -4.28
C PHE A 161 -1.69 5.37 -2.81
N THR A 162 -0.62 5.70 -2.12
CA THR A 162 -0.50 5.57 -0.67
C THR A 162 0.13 6.82 -0.11
N LEU A 163 -0.22 7.14 1.12
CA LEU A 163 0.32 8.24 1.89
C LEU A 163 1.06 7.65 3.09
N LEU A 164 2.30 8.05 3.29
CA LEU A 164 3.11 7.60 4.42
C LEU A 164 3.42 8.78 5.34
N LEU A 165 3.64 8.47 6.61
CA LEU A 165 3.98 9.45 7.62
C LEU A 165 5.29 10.17 7.25
N GLY A 166 5.28 11.50 7.30
CA GLY A 166 6.46 12.34 7.14
C GLY A 166 7.26 12.46 8.42
N VAL A 167 8.46 13.00 8.31
CA VAL A 167 9.42 13.13 9.41
C VAL A 167 8.88 14.03 10.51
N THR A 168 8.89 13.51 11.74
CA THR A 168 8.62 14.26 12.96
C THR A 168 9.80 14.13 13.92
N ASP A 169 9.95 15.10 14.83
CA ASP A 169 10.90 15.00 15.93
C ASP A 169 10.39 14.09 17.07
N ASP A 170 11.21 13.88 18.10
CA ASP A 170 10.87 13.04 19.26
C ASP A 170 9.64 13.54 20.03
N ALA A 171 9.27 14.81 19.89
CA ALA A 171 8.03 15.38 20.45
C ALA A 171 6.83 15.19 19.50
N GLY A 172 7.07 14.65 18.29
CA GLY A 172 6.08 14.48 17.23
C GLY A 172 5.71 15.80 16.56
N VAL A 173 6.66 16.72 16.49
CA VAL A 173 6.52 18.01 15.79
C VAL A 173 7.08 17.85 14.38
N SER A 174 6.28 18.17 13.37
CA SER A 174 6.71 18.17 11.96
C SER A 174 7.40 19.49 11.63
N PRO A 175 8.67 19.48 11.16
CA PRO A 175 9.36 20.70 10.70
C PRO A 175 8.60 21.40 9.56
N PHE A 176 7.95 20.63 8.70
CA PHE A 176 7.13 21.19 7.62
C PHE A 176 5.88 21.88 8.16
N TRP A 177 5.17 21.25 9.12
CA TRP A 177 4.01 21.87 9.74
C TRP A 177 4.36 23.20 10.41
N GLU A 178 5.45 23.26 11.14
CA GLU A 178 5.92 24.50 11.80
C GLU A 178 6.22 25.61 10.78
N ALA A 179 6.80 25.24 9.63
CA ALA A 179 7.16 26.19 8.59
C ALA A 179 5.95 26.69 7.77
N VAL A 180 4.94 25.86 7.58
CA VAL A 180 3.78 26.12 6.71
C VAL A 180 2.47 26.06 7.50
N GLY A 181 2.01 24.88 7.87
CA GLY A 181 0.66 24.67 8.43
C GLY A 181 0.37 25.54 9.65
N ARG A 182 1.27 25.60 10.61
CA ARG A 182 1.12 26.44 11.83
C ARG A 182 0.90 27.91 11.50
N LYS A 183 1.50 28.43 10.41
CA LYS A 183 1.36 29.84 10.02
C LYS A 183 -0.07 30.22 9.64
N PHE A 184 -0.83 29.23 9.10
CA PHE A 184 -2.19 29.45 8.64
C PHE A 184 -3.23 28.98 9.67
N PHE A 185 -2.98 27.85 10.33
CA PHE A 185 -3.94 27.27 11.30
C PHE A 185 -3.76 27.81 12.72
N GLY A 186 -2.57 28.28 13.10
CA GLY A 186 -2.27 28.74 14.46
C GLY A 186 -2.40 27.67 15.53
N ARG A 187 -2.32 26.39 15.16
CA ARG A 187 -2.51 25.21 16.02
C ARG A 187 -1.40 24.21 15.85
N ASP A 188 -1.23 23.35 16.84
CA ASP A 188 -0.29 22.24 16.78
C ASP A 188 -0.73 21.18 15.76
N PHE A 189 0.27 20.51 15.17
CA PHE A 189 0.04 19.44 14.19
C PHE A 189 -0.89 18.36 14.74
N LYS A 190 -0.62 17.86 15.95
CA LYS A 190 -1.43 16.82 16.61
C LYS A 190 -2.89 17.20 16.78
N ASP A 191 -3.18 18.47 17.08
CA ASP A 191 -4.57 18.93 17.27
C ASP A 191 -5.36 18.91 15.97
N ILE A 192 -4.70 19.28 14.86
CA ILE A 192 -5.32 19.29 13.53
C ILE A 192 -5.45 17.86 12.99
N GLU A 193 -4.44 17.04 13.19
CA GLU A 193 -4.45 15.64 12.77
C GLU A 193 -5.56 14.85 13.49
N MET A 194 -5.68 15.00 14.81
CA MET A 194 -6.78 14.40 15.57
C MET A 194 -8.14 14.94 15.17
N ALA A 195 -8.24 16.24 14.89
CA ALA A 195 -9.48 16.85 14.41
C ALA A 195 -9.88 16.34 13.02
N SER A 196 -8.89 16.01 12.16
CA SER A 196 -9.11 15.48 10.81
C SER A 196 -9.34 13.96 10.78
N GLY A 197 -9.11 13.27 11.87
CA GLY A 197 -9.26 11.81 11.98
C GLY A 197 -10.67 11.33 11.68
N GLY A 198 -10.94 11.03 10.40
CA GLY A 198 -12.23 10.55 9.90
C GLY A 198 -13.26 11.63 9.59
N ARG A 199 -12.91 12.92 9.63
CA ARG A 199 -13.77 14.06 9.24
C ARG A 199 -13.33 14.62 7.88
N SER A 200 -14.25 15.45 7.33
CA SER A 200 -14.01 16.31 6.18
C SER A 200 -12.66 17.02 6.23
N ARG A 201 -11.94 16.99 5.12
CA ARG A 201 -10.71 17.75 4.93
C ARG A 201 -10.97 19.08 4.17
N THR A 202 -12.21 19.45 3.96
CA THR A 202 -12.60 20.68 3.25
C THR A 202 -12.05 21.94 3.90
N PHE A 203 -11.95 21.95 5.26
CA PHE A 203 -11.33 23.05 6.00
C PHE A 203 -9.87 23.31 5.62
N ILE A 204 -9.17 22.30 5.07
CA ILE A 204 -7.79 22.46 4.60
C ILE A 204 -7.76 23.43 3.42
N ALA A 205 -8.66 23.24 2.45
CA ALA A 205 -8.76 24.12 1.29
C ALA A 205 -9.17 25.56 1.64
N GLU A 206 -9.87 25.74 2.76
CA GLU A 206 -10.29 27.07 3.25
C GLU A 206 -9.14 27.82 3.92
N VAL A 207 -8.19 27.14 4.52
CA VAL A 207 -7.14 27.74 5.38
C VAL A 207 -5.76 27.65 4.77
N MET A 208 -5.43 26.58 4.06
CA MET A 208 -4.10 26.41 3.41
C MET A 208 -3.92 27.41 2.26
N PRO A 209 -2.66 27.84 1.97
CA PRO A 209 -2.39 28.79 0.90
C PRO A 209 -2.80 28.24 -0.46
N ALA A 210 -3.59 29.04 -1.21
CA ALA A 210 -3.98 28.72 -2.57
C ALA A 210 -2.88 28.94 -3.61
N TYR A 211 -1.86 29.73 -3.27
CA TYR A 211 -0.72 30.04 -4.15
C TYR A 211 0.44 29.08 -3.90
N PRO A 212 1.30 28.83 -4.92
CA PRO A 212 2.46 27.97 -4.77
C PRO A 212 3.42 28.45 -3.68
N ILE A 213 3.92 27.50 -2.88
CA ILE A 213 4.94 27.72 -1.86
C ILE A 213 6.29 27.36 -2.50
N TYR A 214 7.15 28.34 -2.68
CA TYR A 214 8.49 28.11 -3.21
C TYR A 214 9.38 27.45 -2.17
N VAL A 215 9.82 26.23 -2.44
CA VAL A 215 10.61 25.42 -1.51
C VAL A 215 11.89 26.14 -1.03
N PRO A 216 12.65 26.85 -1.89
CA PRO A 216 13.86 27.57 -1.44
C PRO A 216 13.61 28.71 -0.43
N LEU A 217 12.36 29.13 -0.24
CA LEU A 217 11.98 30.15 0.75
C LEU A 217 11.63 29.54 2.12
N LEU A 218 11.46 28.23 2.19
CA LEU A 218 11.21 27.55 3.45
C LEU A 218 12.51 27.46 4.30
N PRO A 219 12.38 27.34 5.64
CA PRO A 219 13.53 26.98 6.48
C PRO A 219 14.19 25.68 6.02
N GLU A 220 15.50 25.58 6.16
CA GLU A 220 16.27 24.40 5.72
C GLU A 220 15.78 23.09 6.37
N SER A 221 15.32 23.15 7.64
CA SER A 221 14.73 22.02 8.34
C SER A 221 13.46 21.48 7.64
N ALA A 222 12.63 22.38 7.10
CA ALA A 222 11.44 21.99 6.35
C ALA A 222 11.78 21.48 4.95
N GLN A 223 12.80 22.07 4.29
CA GLN A 223 13.24 21.61 2.97
C GLN A 223 13.77 20.17 3.01
N ARG A 224 14.50 19.79 4.08
CA ARG A 224 15.13 18.46 4.22
C ARG A 224 14.13 17.33 4.43
N VAL A 225 12.94 17.62 4.92
CA VAL A 225 11.92 16.59 5.21
C VAL A 225 10.86 16.42 4.11
N LEU A 226 10.95 17.20 3.04
CA LEU A 226 9.99 17.13 1.93
C LEU A 226 10.08 15.81 1.19
N GLY A 227 9.02 15.01 1.26
CA GLY A 227 8.94 13.70 0.61
C GLY A 227 9.72 12.60 1.32
N GLU A 228 10.29 12.89 2.50
CA GLU A 228 11.01 11.90 3.28
C GLU A 228 10.05 11.16 4.23
N PRO A 229 10.09 9.83 4.26
CA PRO A 229 9.31 9.05 5.19
C PRO A 229 9.89 9.15 6.61
N ASP A 230 9.03 9.17 7.62
CA ASP A 230 9.44 8.95 9.00
C ASP A 230 10.11 7.56 9.15
N THR A 231 11.04 7.43 10.09
CA THR A 231 11.76 6.16 10.34
C THR A 231 10.83 4.98 10.59
N SER A 232 9.69 5.22 11.22
CA SER A 232 8.66 4.22 11.48
C SER A 232 7.89 3.77 10.22
N ALA A 233 7.91 4.60 9.17
CA ALA A 233 7.25 4.35 7.88
C ALA A 233 8.17 3.71 6.83
N LEU A 234 9.49 3.62 7.09
CA LEU A 234 10.48 3.10 6.13
C LEU A 234 10.12 1.70 5.60
N LEU A 235 9.70 0.78 6.47
CA LEU A 235 9.30 -0.57 6.05
C LEU A 235 8.15 -0.53 5.02
N ALA A 236 7.14 0.31 5.25
CA ALA A 236 6.03 0.46 4.32
C ALA A 236 6.49 1.14 3.03
N TYR A 237 7.38 2.11 3.12
CA TYR A 237 7.97 2.81 1.97
C TYR A 237 8.70 1.84 1.06
N ASP A 238 9.61 1.02 1.60
CA ASP A 238 10.39 0.04 0.84
C ASP A 238 9.48 -1.02 0.17
N ILE A 239 8.48 -1.54 0.90
CA ILE A 239 7.52 -2.50 0.33
C ILE A 239 6.77 -1.89 -0.86
N HIS A 240 6.39 -0.61 -0.80
CA HIS A 240 5.69 0.04 -1.91
C HIS A 240 6.62 0.32 -3.09
N LEU A 241 7.88 0.71 -2.86
CA LEU A 241 8.87 0.85 -3.93
C LEU A 241 9.10 -0.48 -4.66
N GLU A 242 9.28 -1.58 -3.91
CA GLU A 242 9.40 -2.93 -4.48
C GLU A 242 8.15 -3.36 -5.25
N GLU A 243 6.96 -2.87 -4.87
CA GLU A 243 5.71 -3.11 -5.57
C GLU A 243 5.59 -2.30 -6.86
N GLY A 244 6.46 -1.29 -7.06
CA GLY A 244 6.51 -0.43 -8.24
C GLY A 244 5.77 0.89 -8.09
N PHE A 245 5.59 1.35 -6.86
CA PHE A 245 5.11 2.72 -6.61
C PHE A 245 6.26 3.71 -6.76
N GLU A 246 5.94 4.91 -7.22
CA GLU A 246 6.88 5.99 -7.48
C GLU A 246 6.61 7.16 -6.50
N PRO A 247 7.65 7.68 -5.80
CA PRO A 247 7.56 8.88 -4.96
C PRO A 247 7.68 10.17 -5.80
N ASP A 248 7.87 11.30 -5.14
CA ASP A 248 8.36 12.61 -5.60
C ASP A 248 7.35 13.54 -6.28
N ARG A 249 6.18 13.05 -6.71
CA ARG A 249 5.21 13.93 -7.36
C ARG A 249 4.31 14.68 -6.38
N TYR A 250 3.97 14.05 -5.28
CA TYR A 250 3.08 14.62 -4.26
C TYR A 250 3.65 14.39 -2.88
N VAL A 251 3.35 15.32 -1.97
CA VAL A 251 3.64 15.19 -0.54
C VAL A 251 2.38 15.47 0.27
N ASP A 252 2.33 14.92 1.47
CA ASP A 252 1.20 15.17 2.38
C ASP A 252 1.10 16.66 2.72
N ILE A 253 -0.14 17.12 2.86
CA ILE A 253 -0.42 18.54 3.09
C ILE A 253 -0.08 18.98 4.51
N PHE A 254 0.07 18.04 5.45
CA PHE A 254 0.32 18.33 6.86
C PHE A 254 1.81 18.22 7.25
N ASP A 255 2.42 17.07 6.99
CA ASP A 255 3.78 16.76 7.41
C ASP A 255 4.78 16.66 6.26
N ALA A 256 4.32 16.88 5.02
CA ALA A 256 5.07 16.69 3.79
C ALA A 256 5.62 15.26 3.59
N GLY A 257 5.03 14.27 4.25
CA GLY A 257 5.35 12.87 4.05
C GLY A 257 5.14 12.43 2.59
N PRO A 258 5.82 11.38 2.14
CA PRO A 258 5.78 10.96 0.76
C PRO A 258 4.41 10.39 0.39
N VAL A 259 3.89 10.80 -0.76
CA VAL A 259 2.75 10.19 -1.43
C VAL A 259 3.27 9.40 -2.61
N LEU A 260 3.20 8.09 -2.53
CA LEU A 260 3.63 7.22 -3.61
C LEU A 260 2.44 6.88 -4.51
N THR A 261 2.67 6.89 -5.82
CA THR A 261 1.65 6.61 -6.82
C THR A 261 2.06 5.47 -7.74
N ALA A 262 1.09 4.70 -8.24
CA ALA A 262 1.34 3.67 -9.24
C ALA A 262 0.15 3.52 -10.20
N GLN A 263 0.43 3.01 -11.40
CA GLN A 263 -0.59 2.43 -12.25
C GLN A 263 -0.81 0.98 -11.82
N VAL A 264 -2.03 0.62 -11.46
CA VAL A 264 -2.37 -0.69 -10.89
C VAL A 264 -1.82 -1.83 -11.74
N ASP A 265 -1.99 -1.78 -13.07
CA ASP A 265 -1.59 -2.86 -13.97
C ASP A 265 -0.05 -2.98 -14.14
N ARG A 266 0.71 -2.02 -13.62
CA ARG A 266 2.20 -2.04 -13.62
C ARG A 266 2.79 -2.48 -12.31
N THR A 267 1.99 -2.57 -11.24
CA THR A 267 2.48 -3.05 -9.95
C THR A 267 2.88 -4.51 -10.02
N THR A 268 3.88 -4.89 -9.23
CA THR A 268 4.48 -6.23 -9.28
C THR A 268 3.45 -7.34 -9.05
N SER A 269 2.64 -7.22 -7.99
CA SER A 269 1.64 -8.23 -7.64
C SER A 269 0.51 -8.35 -8.67
N VAL A 270 0.16 -7.26 -9.39
CA VAL A 270 -0.87 -7.30 -10.43
C VAL A 270 -0.32 -7.75 -11.77
N ALA A 271 0.81 -7.18 -12.20
CA ALA A 271 1.42 -7.48 -13.50
C ALA A 271 1.90 -8.94 -13.61
N ALA A 272 2.44 -9.50 -12.51
CA ALA A 272 2.92 -10.87 -12.44
C ALA A 272 1.87 -11.86 -11.93
N ASN A 273 0.60 -11.44 -11.79
CA ASN A 273 -0.45 -12.30 -11.28
C ASN A 273 -0.88 -13.37 -12.28
N GLU A 274 -0.90 -14.62 -11.85
CA GLU A 274 -1.27 -15.75 -12.67
C GLU A 274 -2.21 -16.73 -11.96
N SER A 275 -2.95 -17.51 -12.72
CA SER A 275 -3.80 -18.59 -12.18
C SER A 275 -3.05 -19.91 -12.18
N ARG A 276 -3.06 -20.63 -11.05
CA ARG A 276 -2.53 -22.00 -10.91
C ARG A 276 -3.58 -22.93 -10.32
N VAL A 277 -3.49 -24.23 -10.66
CA VAL A 277 -4.35 -25.27 -10.09
C VAL A 277 -3.71 -25.80 -8.81
N VAL A 278 -4.45 -25.80 -7.72
CA VAL A 278 -4.01 -26.40 -6.45
C VAL A 278 -3.71 -27.87 -6.64
N ARG A 279 -2.58 -28.32 -6.14
CA ARG A 279 -2.19 -29.70 -6.02
C ARG A 279 -1.70 -29.98 -4.61
N GLU A 280 -1.93 -31.18 -4.11
CA GLU A 280 -1.34 -31.60 -2.85
C GLU A 280 0.16 -31.69 -2.99
N ALA A 281 0.89 -30.98 -2.10
CA ALA A 281 2.35 -31.12 -2.06
C ALA A 281 2.71 -32.53 -1.60
N ALA A 282 3.47 -33.27 -2.42
CA ALA A 282 4.00 -34.55 -2.00
C ALA A 282 4.90 -34.35 -0.76
N SER A 283 4.71 -35.15 0.27
CA SER A 283 5.34 -35.08 1.59
C SER A 283 6.89 -35.02 1.59
N THR A 284 7.52 -35.23 0.44
CA THR A 284 8.99 -35.31 0.28
C THR A 284 9.60 -34.27 -0.67
N ALA A 285 8.82 -33.36 -1.26
CA ALA A 285 9.29 -32.57 -2.41
C ALA A 285 9.04 -31.07 -2.33
N VAL A 286 9.00 -30.44 -1.16
CA VAL A 286 9.34 -29.02 -1.09
C VAL A 286 10.85 -28.96 -1.06
N ASN A 287 11.47 -29.10 -2.23
CA ASN A 287 12.88 -28.82 -2.40
C ASN A 287 13.03 -27.30 -2.26
N THR A 288 13.24 -26.84 -1.02
CA THR A 288 13.41 -25.42 -0.64
C THR A 288 14.59 -24.76 -1.37
N ALA A 289 15.41 -25.53 -2.03
CA ALA A 289 16.60 -25.05 -2.75
C ALA A 289 16.30 -24.37 -4.10
N THR A 290 15.12 -24.60 -4.70
CA THR A 290 14.78 -24.04 -6.05
C THR A 290 13.42 -23.31 -6.08
N GLY A 291 12.72 -23.18 -4.95
CA GLY A 291 11.43 -22.50 -4.89
C GLY A 291 11.58 -21.01 -4.60
N ALA A 292 10.76 -20.18 -5.27
CA ALA A 292 10.63 -18.76 -4.97
C ALA A 292 9.44 -18.50 -4.02
N SER A 293 9.50 -17.39 -3.29
CA SER A 293 8.39 -16.96 -2.43
C SER A 293 7.26 -16.38 -3.26
N TYR A 294 6.07 -16.92 -3.11
CA TYR A 294 4.86 -16.48 -3.81
C TYR A 294 3.77 -16.08 -2.82
N MET A 295 3.09 -15.02 -3.14
CA MET A 295 1.78 -14.73 -2.60
C MET A 295 0.75 -15.58 -3.34
N VAL A 296 -0.07 -16.32 -2.59
CA VAL A 296 -1.13 -17.17 -3.12
C VAL A 296 -2.44 -16.71 -2.52
N ALA A 297 -3.41 -16.39 -3.38
CA ALA A 297 -4.71 -15.90 -2.97
C ALA A 297 -5.85 -16.74 -3.53
N SER A 298 -6.90 -16.91 -2.73
CA SER A 298 -8.18 -17.51 -3.10
C SER A 298 -9.32 -16.53 -2.81
N GLN A 299 -10.45 -16.71 -3.49
CA GLN A 299 -11.71 -16.00 -3.21
C GLN A 299 -12.87 -16.96 -3.34
N ARG A 300 -12.85 -18.01 -2.53
CA ARG A 300 -13.89 -19.03 -2.53
C ARG A 300 -15.11 -18.53 -1.77
N GLY A 301 -16.31 -18.72 -2.33
CA GLY A 301 -17.56 -18.24 -1.71
C GLY A 301 -17.63 -16.73 -1.46
N GLY A 302 -16.80 -15.95 -2.15
CA GLY A 302 -16.69 -14.49 -1.94
C GLY A 302 -15.69 -14.07 -0.85
N GLU A 303 -15.18 -15.01 -0.05
CA GLU A 303 -14.18 -14.72 0.99
C GLU A 303 -12.76 -14.72 0.43
N PHE A 304 -12.12 -13.54 0.44
CA PHE A 304 -10.71 -13.41 0.07
C PHE A 304 -9.80 -13.95 1.15
N ARG A 305 -8.80 -14.74 0.75
CA ARG A 305 -7.71 -15.19 1.62
C ARG A 305 -6.39 -15.15 0.88
N CYS A 306 -5.30 -14.81 1.57
CA CYS A 306 -3.98 -14.75 0.99
C CYS A 306 -2.93 -15.26 1.96
N VAL A 307 -2.01 -16.08 1.48
CA VAL A 307 -0.85 -16.59 2.21
C VAL A 307 0.44 -16.32 1.46
N LEU A 308 1.57 -16.42 2.17
CA LEU A 308 2.90 -16.48 1.58
C LEU A 308 3.42 -17.91 1.69
N THR A 309 3.86 -18.48 0.56
CA THR A 309 4.41 -19.83 0.50
C THR A 309 5.44 -19.96 -0.60
N THR A 310 6.23 -21.03 -0.58
CA THR A 310 7.21 -21.33 -1.62
C THR A 310 6.56 -22.16 -2.72
N LEU A 311 6.65 -21.70 -3.96
CA LEU A 311 6.19 -22.45 -5.13
C LEU A 311 7.34 -22.65 -6.13
N PRO A 312 7.30 -23.73 -6.93
CA PRO A 312 8.23 -23.88 -8.05
C PRO A 312 7.98 -22.76 -9.08
N PRO A 313 9.04 -22.25 -9.74
CA PRO A 313 8.89 -21.35 -10.85
C PRO A 313 8.06 -22.02 -11.97
N LEU A 314 7.41 -21.21 -12.79
CA LEU A 314 6.76 -21.74 -14.00
C LEU A 314 7.84 -22.20 -14.99
N PRO A 315 7.60 -23.29 -15.73
CA PRO A 315 8.49 -23.70 -16.82
C PRO A 315 8.61 -22.56 -17.85
N GLU A 316 9.85 -22.23 -18.22
CA GLU A 316 10.13 -21.26 -19.28
C GLU A 316 9.47 -21.70 -20.59
N GLY A 317 8.71 -20.82 -21.23
CA GLY A 317 8.04 -21.09 -22.52
C GLY A 317 6.54 -20.85 -22.55
N GLY A 318 5.89 -20.51 -21.42
CA GLY A 318 4.43 -20.33 -21.31
C GLY A 318 3.87 -18.98 -21.73
N HIS A 319 4.65 -18.08 -22.35
CA HIS A 319 4.14 -16.80 -22.86
C HIS A 319 3.35 -16.98 -24.17
N HIS A 320 2.24 -17.68 -24.15
CA HIS A 320 1.28 -17.62 -25.25
C HIS A 320 0.56 -16.26 -25.20
N ARG A 321 0.99 -15.31 -26.03
CA ARG A 321 0.24 -14.10 -26.35
C ARG A 321 -1.14 -14.55 -26.88
N GLY A 322 -2.21 -14.37 -26.08
CA GLY A 322 -3.58 -14.65 -26.50
C GLY A 322 -4.37 -15.67 -25.67
N ALA A 323 -3.77 -16.30 -24.65
CA ALA A 323 -4.58 -17.13 -23.73
C ALA A 323 -5.46 -16.23 -22.84
N PRO A 324 -6.73 -16.57 -22.60
CA PRO A 324 -7.59 -15.80 -21.71
C PRO A 324 -6.96 -15.75 -20.31
N HIS A 325 -7.01 -14.58 -19.68
CA HIS A 325 -6.42 -14.30 -18.36
C HIS A 325 -6.89 -15.25 -17.22
N HIS A 326 -7.86 -16.12 -17.47
CA HIS A 326 -8.42 -17.06 -16.52
C HIS A 326 -7.93 -18.51 -16.66
N ALA A 327 -7.15 -18.84 -17.70
CA ALA A 327 -6.60 -20.17 -17.85
C ALA A 327 -5.46 -20.41 -16.86
N ALA A 328 -5.56 -21.48 -16.06
CA ALA A 328 -4.50 -21.86 -15.14
C ALA A 328 -3.24 -22.28 -15.91
N ARG A 329 -2.09 -21.67 -15.55
CA ARG A 329 -0.82 -21.85 -16.28
C ARG A 329 0.11 -22.90 -15.68
N GLY A 330 -0.27 -23.51 -14.56
CA GLY A 330 0.57 -24.51 -13.87
C GLY A 330 -0.05 -25.01 -12.59
N ALA A 331 0.71 -25.77 -11.83
CA ALA A 331 0.31 -26.28 -10.53
C ALA A 331 0.80 -25.36 -9.40
N ALA A 332 0.00 -25.24 -8.35
CA ALA A 332 0.36 -24.71 -7.05
C ALA A 332 0.40 -25.87 -6.05
N PRO A 333 1.56 -26.52 -5.84
CA PRO A 333 1.69 -27.54 -4.81
C PRO A 333 1.64 -26.86 -3.44
N LEU A 334 0.54 -27.06 -2.71
CA LEU A 334 0.30 -26.48 -1.39
C LEU A 334 0.29 -27.56 -0.33
N ASP A 335 0.94 -27.31 0.80
CA ASP A 335 0.81 -28.15 1.98
C ASP A 335 -0.57 -28.06 2.63
N SER A 336 -0.83 -28.89 3.61
CA SER A 336 -2.13 -28.94 4.30
C SER A 336 -2.44 -27.63 5.04
N ALA A 337 -1.42 -26.94 5.58
CA ALA A 337 -1.58 -25.69 6.32
C ALA A 337 -1.97 -24.54 5.37
N ALA A 338 -1.31 -24.42 4.22
CA ALA A 338 -1.63 -23.43 3.20
C ALA A 338 -3.02 -23.67 2.60
N ARG A 339 -3.38 -24.93 2.30
CA ARG A 339 -4.72 -25.28 1.80
C ARG A 339 -5.82 -24.92 2.81
N ALA A 340 -5.59 -25.23 4.08
CA ALA A 340 -6.55 -24.87 5.15
C ALA A 340 -6.68 -23.36 5.32
N ALA A 341 -5.56 -22.63 5.32
CA ALA A 341 -5.57 -21.17 5.46
C ALA A 341 -6.27 -20.48 4.28
N LEU A 342 -6.10 -21.00 3.05
CA LEU A 342 -6.74 -20.50 1.84
C LEU A 342 -8.18 -21.01 1.63
N ASP A 343 -8.62 -21.98 2.41
CA ASP A 343 -9.90 -22.69 2.23
C ASP A 343 -10.05 -23.30 0.82
N VAL A 344 -9.02 -24.01 0.36
CA VAL A 344 -8.98 -24.62 -0.97
C VAL A 344 -8.70 -26.13 -0.93
N GLN A 345 -9.14 -26.82 -1.99
CA GLN A 345 -8.94 -28.25 -2.18
C GLN A 345 -8.15 -28.53 -3.47
N ASP A 346 -7.72 -29.77 -3.63
CA ASP A 346 -7.07 -30.21 -4.88
C ASP A 346 -7.98 -29.95 -6.07
N GLY A 347 -7.43 -29.36 -7.13
CA GLY A 347 -8.18 -28.98 -8.32
C GLY A 347 -8.74 -27.55 -8.30
N ASP A 348 -8.83 -26.89 -7.15
CA ASP A 348 -9.25 -25.48 -7.10
C ASP A 348 -8.23 -24.57 -7.81
N VAL A 349 -8.68 -23.40 -8.27
CA VAL A 349 -7.82 -22.40 -8.91
C VAL A 349 -7.50 -21.30 -7.93
N VAL A 350 -6.22 -20.98 -7.80
CA VAL A 350 -5.69 -19.87 -6.99
C VAL A 350 -4.97 -18.86 -7.85
N ARG A 351 -4.84 -17.64 -7.33
CA ARG A 351 -4.03 -16.57 -7.93
C ARG A 351 -2.68 -16.52 -7.23
N CYS A 352 -1.62 -16.47 -8.03
CA CYS A 352 -0.25 -16.48 -7.54
C CYS A 352 0.49 -15.28 -8.11
N ALA A 353 1.31 -14.63 -7.28
CA ALA A 353 2.25 -13.60 -7.71
C ALA A 353 3.57 -13.78 -6.97
N PRO A 354 4.74 -13.67 -7.61
CA PRO A 354 6.03 -13.74 -6.94
C PRO A 354 6.19 -12.57 -5.98
N LEU A 355 6.85 -12.82 -4.84
CA LEU A 355 7.11 -11.75 -3.87
C LEU A 355 8.10 -10.72 -4.40
N ARG A 356 9.07 -11.15 -5.22
CA ARG A 356 10.05 -10.29 -5.89
C ARG A 356 10.02 -10.56 -7.39
N ARG A 357 10.18 -9.52 -8.21
CA ARG A 357 10.48 -9.72 -9.63
C ARG A 357 11.85 -10.36 -9.75
N GLU A 358 11.94 -11.45 -10.51
CA GLU A 358 13.23 -11.91 -11.02
C GLU A 358 13.74 -10.80 -11.96
N THR A 359 14.80 -10.11 -11.55
CA THR A 359 15.58 -9.27 -12.47
C THR A 359 16.27 -10.23 -13.43
N PRO A 360 16.10 -10.12 -14.77
CA PRO A 360 16.91 -10.91 -15.69
C PRO A 360 18.37 -10.61 -15.35
N GLU A 361 19.15 -11.66 -15.07
CA GLU A 361 20.59 -11.55 -14.94
C GLU A 361 21.10 -10.84 -16.21
N THR A 362 21.63 -9.64 -16.05
CA THR A 362 22.41 -8.99 -17.10
C THR A 362 23.59 -9.91 -17.35
N GLU A 363 23.59 -10.62 -18.49
CA GLU A 363 24.78 -11.29 -18.99
C GLU A 363 25.91 -10.26 -18.99
N ASP A 364 26.82 -10.42 -18.05
CA ASP A 364 28.08 -9.68 -17.98
C ASP A 364 28.85 -10.04 -19.26
N GLN A 365 28.70 -9.21 -20.30
CA GLN A 365 29.53 -9.29 -21.48
C GLN A 365 30.94 -8.87 -21.03
N SER A 366 31.69 -9.83 -20.55
CA SER A 366 33.14 -9.79 -20.53
C SER A 366 33.62 -9.64 -21.98
N MET A 367 33.65 -8.41 -22.47
CA MET A 367 34.41 -8.07 -23.68
C MET A 367 35.90 -8.19 -23.31
N GLY A 368 36.46 -9.33 -23.71
CA GLY A 368 37.88 -9.57 -23.65
C GLY A 368 38.65 -8.46 -24.35
N GLU A 369 39.51 -7.82 -23.61
CA GLU A 369 40.65 -7.13 -24.15
C GLU A 369 41.52 -8.12 -24.95
N THR A 370 41.62 -7.91 -26.24
CA THR A 370 42.70 -8.49 -27.03
C THR A 370 43.29 -7.41 -27.92
N GLN A 371 44.52 -7.05 -27.60
CA GLN A 371 45.56 -6.36 -28.37
C GLN A 371 45.35 -4.89 -28.68
#